data_b2bb6d9f0df3ee24adea8fd66537f0a4
#
_entry.id   b2bb6d9f0df3ee24adea8fd66537f0a4
#
_cell.length_a   1.000
_cell.length_b   1.000
_cell.length_c   1.000
_cell.angle_alpha   90.00
_cell.angle_beta   90.00
_cell.angle_gamma   90.00
#
_symmetry.space_group_name_H-M   'P 1'
#
loop_
_entity.id
_entity.type
_entity.pdbx_description
1 polymer ?
#
loop_
_entity_poly.entity_id
_entity_poly.type
_entity_poly.pdbx_seq_one_letter_code
_entity_poly.pdbx_strand_id
1 'polypeptide(L)'
;MPIKAFDFELCYGLSSMSATNLFFMNKNRRSFLGECGLFTGAMALKPMGVLGQDVTKRKRIAFLGTEVRTHSHSQHFLDRLALGYGWRGGWQNPRVDIASVYIDQFPKDVDLGRDRVKRYGLKLYPNIKQALTLGTGELAVDGVVIIAEHGKYPANEKGQRLYPRYEWFKECVNIFEKSGRSVPVFNDKHLSTTWARCKEMVDDSKRLDFPFFAGSSLPVTRRMPSIDMPHNVPLKESVCVAYGGIDSYDIHALETAQCMSERRLGGEVGISQVHAMRGEKVWARLAEARHSDTRRLVVSA
;
A
#
# COMPACT_ATOMS: atom_id res chain seq x y z
N MET A 1 -5.13 -13.50 -26.92
CA MET A 1 -4.47 -12.22 -26.56
C MET A 1 -3.01 -12.51 -26.33
N PRO A 2 -2.05 -11.77 -26.91
CA PRO A 2 -0.65 -12.07 -26.70
C PRO A 2 -0.24 -11.77 -25.25
N ILE A 3 0.38 -12.73 -24.60
CA ILE A 3 1.02 -12.59 -23.28
C ILE A 3 2.16 -11.58 -23.41
N LYS A 4 2.15 -10.50 -22.63
CA LYS A 4 3.24 -9.52 -22.58
C LYS A 4 4.17 -9.91 -21.46
N ALA A 5 5.31 -10.51 -21.80
CA ALA A 5 6.39 -10.76 -20.87
C ALA A 5 7.26 -9.49 -20.73
N PHE A 6 7.71 -9.20 -19.53
CA PHE A 6 8.56 -8.06 -19.23
C PHE A 6 9.84 -8.56 -18.55
N ASP A 7 10.97 -8.20 -19.14
CA ASP A 7 12.27 -8.36 -18.54
C ASP A 7 12.77 -6.95 -18.15
N PHE A 8 13.30 -6.75 -16.96
CA PHE A 8 13.64 -5.43 -16.46
C PHE A 8 15.11 -5.34 -16.05
N GLU A 9 15.82 -4.42 -16.64
CA GLU A 9 17.21 -4.06 -16.33
C GLU A 9 17.31 -2.56 -15.96
N LEU A 10 17.61 -2.16 -14.73
CA LEU A 10 17.77 -0.76 -14.28
C LEU A 10 19.19 -0.55 -13.77
N CYS A 11 19.97 0.34 -14.38
CA CYS A 11 21.26 0.75 -13.86
C CYS A 11 21.08 1.85 -12.81
N TYR A 12 21.30 1.53 -11.53
CA TYR A 12 21.51 2.52 -10.48
C TYR A 12 22.95 2.44 -9.98
N GLY A 13 23.72 3.44 -10.36
CA GLY A 13 24.93 3.77 -9.61
C GLY A 13 24.53 4.70 -8.48
N LEU A 14 24.24 4.17 -7.30
CA LEU A 14 24.27 4.92 -6.02
C LEU A 14 24.32 3.93 -4.86
N SER A 15 25.28 4.22 -3.99
CA SER A 15 25.55 3.57 -2.72
C SER A 15 24.31 3.29 -1.89
N SER A 16 24.19 2.05 -1.42
CA SER A 16 23.51 1.57 -0.22
C SER A 16 22.52 2.54 0.46
N MET A 17 21.31 2.61 -0.04
CA MET A 17 20.17 2.93 0.79
C MET A 17 19.22 1.75 0.72
N SER A 18 19.34 0.89 1.72
CA SER A 18 18.51 -0.26 1.96
C SER A 18 17.03 0.14 1.94
N ALA A 19 16.22 -0.50 1.11
CA ALA A 19 14.76 -0.46 1.18
C ALA A 19 14.20 -1.07 2.47
N THR A 20 15.08 -1.44 3.41
CA THR A 20 14.79 -2.08 4.70
C THR A 20 13.92 -1.21 5.63
N ASN A 21 13.68 0.05 5.33
CA ASN A 21 12.85 0.91 6.17
C ASN A 21 11.36 0.94 5.80
N LEU A 22 10.92 0.17 4.81
CA LEU A 22 9.49 -0.01 4.50
C LEU A 22 8.83 -1.15 5.28
N PHE A 23 9.61 -1.93 6.06
CA PHE A 23 9.15 -3.07 6.85
C PHE A 23 9.68 -3.05 8.27
N PHE A 24 9.41 -2.01 9.06
CA PHE A 24 9.60 -2.09 10.49
C PHE A 24 8.26 -2.21 11.22
N MET A 25 7.70 -3.42 11.21
CA MET A 25 6.99 -4.05 12.34
C MET A 25 6.88 -5.55 12.12
N ASN A 26 8.00 -6.25 12.18
CA ASN A 26 7.96 -7.68 12.41
C ASN A 26 8.84 -8.04 13.62
N LYS A 27 8.41 -7.63 14.81
CA LYS A 27 8.84 -8.33 16.02
C LYS A 27 8.04 -9.62 16.08
N ASN A 28 8.74 -10.72 15.86
CA ASN A 28 8.23 -12.07 15.96
C ASN A 28 7.44 -12.30 17.26
N ARG A 29 6.19 -12.74 17.15
CA ARG A 29 5.36 -13.21 18.26
C ARG A 29 5.99 -14.35 19.07
N ARG A 30 7.08 -14.98 18.61
CA ARG A 30 7.79 -16.06 19.31
C ARG A 30 8.80 -15.59 20.34
N SER A 31 9.36 -14.39 20.26
CA SER A 31 10.28 -13.88 21.27
C SER A 31 9.59 -13.32 22.52
N PHE A 32 8.27 -13.06 22.44
CA PHE A 32 7.52 -12.58 23.60
C PHE A 32 7.09 -13.70 24.58
N LEU A 33 7.09 -14.95 24.16
CA LEU A 33 6.71 -16.10 25.00
C LEU A 33 7.89 -16.80 25.67
N GLY A 34 9.12 -16.37 25.42
CA GLY A 34 10.35 -16.96 25.97
C GLY A 34 10.84 -16.38 27.30
N GLU A 35 10.33 -15.21 27.71
CA GLU A 35 10.82 -14.51 28.91
C GLU A 35 9.88 -14.59 30.14
N CYS A 36 8.79 -15.34 30.06
CA CYS A 36 7.87 -15.54 31.21
C CYS A 36 7.97 -16.93 31.83
N GLY A 37 9.16 -17.44 32.02
CA GLY A 37 9.39 -18.69 32.74
C GLY A 37 10.42 -18.53 33.85
N LEU A 38 9.95 -18.63 35.12
CA LEU A 38 10.65 -18.76 36.39
C LEU A 38 10.61 -17.55 37.31
N PHE A 39 9.46 -17.40 37.99
CA PHE A 39 9.43 -16.92 39.39
C PHE A 39 8.25 -17.59 40.10
N THR A 40 8.51 -18.71 40.73
CA THR A 40 7.65 -19.30 41.77
C THR A 40 7.93 -18.57 43.07
N GLY A 41 7.01 -17.69 43.43
CA GLY A 41 6.99 -17.05 44.75
C GLY A 41 5.52 -16.87 45.15
N ALA A 42 5.09 -17.60 46.18
CA ALA A 42 3.75 -17.52 46.75
C ALA A 42 3.50 -16.09 47.27
N MET A 43 2.46 -15.42 46.69
CA MET A 43 1.87 -14.24 47.33
C MET A 43 0.36 -14.25 47.21
N ALA A 44 -0.26 -13.89 48.32
CA ALA A 44 -1.66 -13.89 48.65
C ALA A 44 -2.56 -13.32 47.57
N LEU A 45 -3.64 -14.05 47.25
CA LEU A 45 -4.74 -13.61 46.39
C LEU A 45 -5.49 -12.43 47.05
N LYS A 46 -5.20 -11.22 46.60
CA LYS A 46 -6.16 -10.12 46.66
C LYS A 46 -7.13 -10.24 45.48
N PRO A 47 -8.43 -10.02 45.63
CA PRO A 47 -9.34 -10.01 44.51
C PRO A 47 -8.92 -8.89 43.57
N MET A 48 -8.39 -9.25 42.40
CA MET A 48 -8.16 -8.31 41.29
C MET A 48 -9.55 -7.84 40.85
N GLY A 49 -9.85 -6.59 41.19
CA GLY A 49 -10.95 -5.88 40.55
C GLY A 49 -10.80 -6.00 39.04
N VAL A 50 -11.88 -6.33 38.36
CA VAL A 50 -11.97 -6.28 36.90
C VAL A 50 -11.53 -4.86 36.49
N LEU A 51 -10.28 -4.72 36.06
CA LEU A 51 -9.81 -3.53 35.38
C LEU A 51 -10.71 -3.43 34.13
N GLY A 52 -11.66 -2.47 34.19
CA GLY A 52 -12.48 -2.13 33.05
C GLY A 52 -11.54 -1.96 31.85
N GLN A 53 -11.80 -2.69 30.77
CA GLN A 53 -11.15 -2.44 29.51
C GLN A 53 -11.37 -0.95 29.23
N ASP A 54 -10.28 -0.21 29.27
CA ASP A 54 -10.25 1.16 28.81
C ASP A 54 -10.77 1.10 27.36
N VAL A 55 -11.98 1.57 27.14
CA VAL A 55 -12.58 1.64 25.79
C VAL A 55 -11.77 2.70 25.08
N THR A 56 -10.60 2.28 24.56
CA THR A 56 -9.70 3.17 23.85
C THR A 56 -10.50 3.80 22.73
N LYS A 57 -10.66 5.11 22.81
CA LYS A 57 -11.37 5.92 21.83
C LYS A 57 -10.84 5.55 20.43
N ARG A 58 -11.72 5.09 19.55
CA ARG A 58 -11.35 4.65 18.21
C ARG A 58 -10.65 5.79 17.47
N LYS A 59 -9.59 5.44 16.75
CA LYS A 59 -8.83 6.41 15.98
C LYS A 59 -9.66 6.90 14.80
N ARG A 60 -9.62 8.19 14.55
CA ARG A 60 -10.39 8.87 13.51
C ARG A 60 -9.51 9.12 12.29
N ILE A 61 -9.97 8.73 11.11
CA ILE A 61 -9.21 8.89 9.87
C ILE A 61 -9.93 9.82 8.89
N ALA A 62 -9.13 10.50 8.06
CA ALA A 62 -9.60 11.16 6.86
C ALA A 62 -9.47 10.21 5.66
N PHE A 63 -10.51 10.08 4.86
CA PHE A 63 -10.52 9.35 3.59
C PHE A 63 -10.48 10.33 2.43
N LEU A 64 -9.47 10.23 1.56
CA LEU A 64 -9.27 11.07 0.39
C LEU A 64 -9.35 10.20 -0.87
N GLY A 65 -10.37 10.37 -1.69
CA GLY A 65 -10.58 9.59 -2.90
C GLY A 65 -10.74 10.46 -4.14
N THR A 66 -10.24 10.00 -5.29
CA THR A 66 -10.46 10.70 -6.57
C THR A 66 -11.89 10.56 -7.06
N GLU A 67 -12.39 9.34 -7.10
CA GLU A 67 -13.81 9.02 -7.36
C GLU A 67 -14.16 7.68 -6.68
N VAL A 68 -15.42 7.49 -6.37
CA VAL A 68 -15.94 6.22 -5.83
C VAL A 68 -16.92 5.64 -6.82
N ARG A 69 -16.56 4.53 -7.45
CA ARG A 69 -17.40 3.80 -8.41
C ARG A 69 -17.30 2.30 -8.21
N THR A 70 -18.20 1.56 -8.83
CA THR A 70 -18.22 0.09 -8.74
C THR A 70 -16.86 -0.52 -9.05
N HIS A 71 -16.37 -1.37 -8.16
CA HIS A 71 -15.08 -2.06 -8.22
C HIS A 71 -13.83 -1.17 -8.15
N SER A 72 -13.97 0.13 -7.84
CA SER A 72 -12.80 0.97 -7.56
C SER A 72 -12.17 0.63 -6.20
N HIS A 73 -10.88 0.90 -6.05
CA HIS A 73 -10.23 0.78 -4.74
C HIS A 73 -10.89 1.71 -3.71
N SER A 74 -11.25 2.93 -4.11
CA SER A 74 -11.98 3.87 -3.25
C SER A 74 -13.27 3.27 -2.69
N GLN A 75 -14.06 2.56 -3.52
CA GLN A 75 -15.24 1.85 -3.04
C GLN A 75 -14.88 0.76 -2.04
N HIS A 76 -13.90 -0.09 -2.39
CA HIS A 76 -13.52 -1.20 -1.53
C HIS A 76 -12.98 -0.75 -0.17
N PHE A 77 -12.16 0.28 -0.15
CA PHE A 77 -11.63 0.85 1.10
C PHE A 77 -12.73 1.53 1.90
N LEU A 78 -13.52 2.39 1.28
CA LEU A 78 -14.59 3.13 1.96
C LEU A 78 -15.62 2.18 2.58
N ASP A 79 -16.12 1.20 1.82
CA ASP A 79 -17.11 0.23 2.28
C ASP A 79 -16.55 -0.62 3.44
N ARG A 80 -15.29 -1.10 3.34
CA ARG A 80 -14.67 -1.91 4.39
C ARG A 80 -14.31 -1.14 5.64
N LEU A 81 -13.86 0.10 5.50
CA LEU A 81 -13.56 0.97 6.64
C LEU A 81 -14.83 1.46 7.36
N ALA A 82 -15.96 1.58 6.64
CA ALA A 82 -17.23 1.96 7.22
C ALA A 82 -17.97 0.78 7.86
N LEU A 83 -18.02 -0.37 7.17
CA LEU A 83 -18.88 -1.50 7.54
C LEU A 83 -18.10 -2.68 8.12
N GLY A 84 -16.85 -2.84 7.74
CA GLY A 84 -16.09 -4.06 8.00
C GLY A 84 -16.02 -4.99 6.78
N TYR A 85 -15.50 -6.20 7.00
CA TYR A 85 -15.30 -7.19 5.94
C TYR A 85 -15.23 -8.61 6.46
N GLY A 86 -15.57 -9.57 5.61
CA GLY A 86 -15.43 -11.01 5.92
C GLY A 86 -13.97 -11.45 5.80
N TRP A 87 -13.46 -12.16 6.82
CA TRP A 87 -12.11 -12.74 6.80
C TRP A 87 -12.07 -14.03 7.63
N ARG A 88 -11.50 -15.10 7.05
CA ARG A 88 -11.34 -16.41 7.73
C ARG A 88 -12.62 -16.93 8.37
N GLY A 89 -13.75 -16.82 7.68
CA GLY A 89 -15.05 -17.29 8.13
C GLY A 89 -15.76 -16.38 9.16
N GLY A 90 -15.15 -15.25 9.54
CA GLY A 90 -15.72 -14.28 10.49
C GLY A 90 -15.81 -12.88 9.93
N TRP A 91 -16.68 -12.06 10.55
CA TRP A 91 -16.79 -10.64 10.24
C TRP A 91 -15.78 -9.82 11.05
N GLN A 92 -15.04 -8.95 10.39
CA GLN A 92 -14.08 -8.05 11.02
C GLN A 92 -14.67 -6.64 11.06
N ASN A 93 -14.94 -6.15 12.24
CA ASN A 93 -15.36 -4.76 12.41
C ASN A 93 -14.19 -3.79 12.23
N PRO A 94 -14.42 -2.60 11.66
CA PRO A 94 -13.38 -1.59 11.54
C PRO A 94 -12.84 -1.20 12.92
N ARG A 95 -11.53 -0.97 13.03
CA ARG A 95 -10.88 -0.50 14.26
C ARG A 95 -10.67 1.01 14.28
N VAL A 96 -11.11 1.69 13.22
CA VAL A 96 -11.01 3.14 13.03
C VAL A 96 -12.39 3.67 12.67
N ASP A 97 -12.58 4.97 12.85
CA ASP A 97 -13.78 5.69 12.41
C ASP A 97 -13.41 6.64 11.27
N ILE A 98 -14.20 6.65 10.22
CA ILE A 98 -14.05 7.64 9.13
C ILE A 98 -14.65 8.96 9.63
N ALA A 99 -13.80 9.89 10.04
CA ALA A 99 -14.23 11.20 10.56
C ALA A 99 -14.56 12.19 9.44
N SER A 100 -13.92 12.04 8.29
CA SER A 100 -14.08 12.91 7.13
C SER A 100 -13.83 12.19 5.83
N VAL A 101 -14.48 12.68 4.79
CA VAL A 101 -14.32 12.21 3.41
C VAL A 101 -14.07 13.43 2.52
N TYR A 102 -13.10 13.31 1.64
CA TYR A 102 -12.92 14.18 0.47
C TYR A 102 -12.98 13.33 -0.79
N ILE A 103 -13.77 13.72 -1.76
CA ILE A 103 -13.87 13.08 -3.08
C ILE A 103 -13.73 14.19 -4.12
N ASP A 104 -12.76 14.01 -5.04
CA ASP A 104 -12.42 15.03 -6.03
C ASP A 104 -13.43 15.09 -7.18
N GLN A 105 -13.92 13.94 -7.63
CA GLN A 105 -14.79 13.85 -8.80
C GLN A 105 -16.02 12.98 -8.52
N PHE A 106 -17.14 13.41 -9.09
CA PHE A 106 -18.43 12.72 -8.99
C PHE A 106 -19.02 12.49 -10.38
N PRO A 107 -18.52 11.51 -11.15
CA PRO A 107 -19.01 11.23 -12.50
C PRO A 107 -20.46 10.76 -12.47
N LYS A 108 -21.32 11.45 -13.21
CA LYS A 108 -22.80 11.36 -13.14
C LYS A 108 -23.34 9.94 -13.17
N ASP A 109 -22.78 9.09 -14.06
CA ASP A 109 -23.37 7.78 -14.37
C ASP A 109 -22.83 6.63 -13.49
N VAL A 110 -21.73 6.86 -12.76
CA VAL A 110 -21.03 5.80 -12.00
C VAL A 110 -20.69 6.18 -10.57
N ASP A 111 -21.07 7.38 -10.13
CA ASP A 111 -20.78 7.87 -8.78
C ASP A 111 -21.52 7.08 -7.71
N LEU A 112 -20.77 6.45 -6.83
CA LEU A 112 -21.25 5.84 -5.59
C LEU A 112 -20.88 6.68 -4.35
N GLY A 113 -20.03 7.69 -4.51
CA GLY A 113 -19.49 8.46 -3.39
C GLY A 113 -20.58 9.16 -2.57
N ARG A 114 -21.49 9.85 -3.25
CA ARG A 114 -22.60 10.53 -2.59
C ARG A 114 -23.55 9.58 -1.85
N ASP A 115 -23.85 8.41 -2.46
CA ASP A 115 -24.66 7.36 -1.83
C ASP A 115 -23.96 6.82 -0.57
N ARG A 116 -22.66 6.51 -0.65
CA ARG A 116 -21.90 5.98 0.50
C ARG A 116 -21.78 6.99 1.64
N VAL A 117 -21.48 8.25 1.31
CA VAL A 117 -21.45 9.34 2.31
C VAL A 117 -22.78 9.43 3.06
N LYS A 118 -23.90 9.44 2.33
CA LYS A 118 -25.24 9.48 2.93
C LYS A 118 -25.56 8.21 3.72
N ARG A 119 -25.34 7.03 3.12
CA ARG A 119 -25.69 5.74 3.71
C ARG A 119 -24.93 5.45 5.00
N TYR A 120 -23.66 5.85 5.07
CA TYR A 120 -22.80 5.59 6.23
C TYR A 120 -22.76 6.76 7.21
N GLY A 121 -23.52 7.83 6.97
CA GLY A 121 -23.55 9.01 7.83
C GLY A 121 -22.21 9.76 7.90
N LEU A 122 -21.43 9.72 6.82
CA LEU A 122 -20.12 10.33 6.76
C LEU A 122 -20.20 11.81 6.43
N LYS A 123 -19.17 12.58 6.82
CA LYS A 123 -19.07 14.00 6.52
C LYS A 123 -18.16 14.25 5.32
N LEU A 124 -18.76 14.74 4.24
CA LEU A 124 -18.04 15.15 3.03
C LEU A 124 -17.53 16.59 3.18
N TYR A 125 -16.26 16.81 2.89
CA TYR A 125 -15.62 18.12 2.91
C TYR A 125 -15.22 18.55 1.50
N PRO A 126 -15.23 19.87 1.21
CA PRO A 126 -14.98 20.39 -0.13
C PRO A 126 -13.50 20.41 -0.54
N ASN A 127 -12.59 20.20 0.39
CA ASN A 127 -11.14 20.14 0.14
C ASN A 127 -10.42 19.33 1.23
N ILE A 128 -9.17 18.96 0.93
CA ILE A 128 -8.32 18.14 1.79
C ILE A 128 -8.05 18.83 3.12
N LYS A 129 -7.75 20.14 3.10
CA LYS A 129 -7.48 20.92 4.32
C LYS A 129 -8.65 20.80 5.30
N GLN A 130 -9.86 21.03 4.85
CA GLN A 130 -11.04 20.92 5.73
C GLN A 130 -11.30 19.47 6.16
N ALA A 131 -11.03 18.48 5.32
CA ALA A 131 -11.16 17.08 5.69
C ALA A 131 -10.19 16.69 6.81
N LEU A 132 -8.93 17.10 6.74
CA LEU A 132 -7.93 16.79 7.77
C LEU A 132 -8.13 17.57 9.06
N THR A 133 -8.61 18.80 8.95
CA THR A 133 -8.82 19.68 10.12
C THR A 133 -10.23 19.58 10.70
N LEU A 134 -11.14 18.85 10.05
CA LEU A 134 -12.58 18.84 10.38
C LEU A 134 -13.20 20.24 10.45
N GLY A 135 -12.61 21.19 9.73
CA GLY A 135 -13.01 22.59 9.68
C GLY A 135 -12.46 23.47 10.83
N THR A 136 -11.65 22.95 11.74
CA THR A 136 -11.09 23.70 12.89
C THR A 136 -9.87 24.53 12.54
N GLY A 137 -9.20 24.22 11.42
CA GLY A 137 -7.97 24.90 11.00
C GLY A 137 -6.69 24.13 11.36
N GLU A 138 -6.72 23.28 12.39
CA GLU A 138 -5.61 22.43 12.84
C GLU A 138 -5.90 20.96 12.57
N LEU A 139 -4.85 20.13 12.46
CA LEU A 139 -4.99 18.69 12.24
C LEU A 139 -5.85 18.04 13.33
N ALA A 140 -6.98 17.45 12.94
CA ALA A 140 -7.99 16.93 13.86
C ALA A 140 -8.30 15.43 13.66
N VAL A 141 -7.52 14.75 12.82
CA VAL A 141 -7.62 13.30 12.56
C VAL A 141 -6.37 12.56 13.08
N ASP A 142 -6.45 11.23 13.22
CA ASP A 142 -5.40 10.35 13.71
C ASP A 142 -4.73 9.54 12.59
N GLY A 143 -5.16 9.69 11.36
CA GLY A 143 -4.60 9.04 10.18
C GLY A 143 -5.23 9.53 8.88
N VAL A 144 -4.54 9.30 7.77
CA VAL A 144 -5.00 9.68 6.43
C VAL A 144 -4.93 8.48 5.50
N VAL A 145 -5.98 8.28 4.70
CA VAL A 145 -6.03 7.26 3.64
C VAL A 145 -6.22 7.97 2.31
N ILE A 146 -5.25 7.82 1.40
CA ILE A 146 -5.24 8.41 0.06
C ILE A 146 -5.48 7.30 -0.96
N ILE A 147 -6.61 7.36 -1.67
CA ILE A 147 -6.97 6.44 -2.76
C ILE A 147 -7.14 7.25 -4.04
N ALA A 148 -6.02 7.62 -4.64
CA ALA A 148 -6.01 8.44 -5.85
C ALA A 148 -5.82 7.55 -7.09
N GLU A 149 -6.90 6.88 -7.49
CA GLU A 149 -7.00 6.10 -8.72
C GLU A 149 -8.35 6.34 -9.38
N HIS A 150 -8.42 6.16 -10.70
CA HIS A 150 -9.58 6.50 -11.53
C HIS A 150 -9.86 8.02 -11.57
N GLY A 151 -10.81 8.40 -12.42
CA GLY A 151 -11.14 9.79 -12.67
C GLY A 151 -10.52 10.36 -13.94
N LYS A 152 -10.91 11.56 -14.30
CA LYS A 152 -10.41 12.29 -15.47
C LYS A 152 -9.18 13.08 -15.10
N TYR A 153 -8.01 12.50 -15.31
CA TYR A 153 -6.71 13.14 -15.14
C TYR A 153 -5.92 13.06 -16.44
N PRO A 154 -5.08 14.04 -16.75
CA PRO A 154 -4.25 14.01 -17.94
C PRO A 154 -3.22 12.86 -17.89
N ALA A 155 -2.73 12.47 -19.04
CA ALA A 155 -1.54 11.61 -19.13
C ALA A 155 -0.36 12.46 -19.60
N ASN A 156 0.86 12.10 -19.17
CA ASN A 156 2.07 12.70 -19.70
C ASN A 156 2.49 12.03 -21.02
N GLU A 157 3.57 12.51 -21.64
CA GLU A 157 4.10 12.00 -22.90
C GLU A 157 4.50 10.52 -22.84
N LYS A 158 4.78 9.99 -21.66
CA LYS A 158 5.08 8.56 -21.43
C LYS A 158 3.82 7.70 -21.29
N GLY A 159 2.64 8.30 -21.35
CA GLY A 159 1.35 7.63 -21.15
C GLY A 159 0.99 7.37 -19.69
N GLN A 160 1.74 7.91 -18.72
CA GLN A 160 1.45 7.79 -17.30
C GLN A 160 0.31 8.74 -16.92
N ARG A 161 -0.71 8.22 -16.25
CA ARG A 161 -1.83 9.01 -15.73
C ARG A 161 -1.37 9.83 -14.53
N LEU A 162 -1.56 11.14 -14.59
CA LEU A 162 -1.14 12.08 -13.55
C LEU A 162 -2.19 12.17 -12.43
N TYR A 163 -2.38 11.08 -11.71
CA TYR A 163 -3.20 11.09 -10.50
C TYR A 163 -2.57 11.97 -9.41
N PRO A 164 -3.35 12.70 -8.62
CA PRO A 164 -2.85 13.74 -7.70
C PRO A 164 -2.28 13.19 -6.38
N ARG A 165 -1.63 12.01 -6.40
CA ARG A 165 -1.09 11.36 -5.19
C ARG A 165 -0.04 12.21 -4.49
N TYR A 166 0.91 12.74 -5.27
CA TYR A 166 1.97 13.59 -4.75
C TYR A 166 1.40 14.91 -4.22
N GLU A 167 0.55 15.56 -4.98
CA GLU A 167 -0.05 16.85 -4.63
C GLU A 167 -0.88 16.73 -3.33
N TRP A 168 -1.68 15.69 -3.20
CA TRP A 168 -2.48 15.44 -2.00
C TRP A 168 -1.63 15.09 -0.78
N PHE A 169 -0.59 14.28 -0.99
CA PHE A 169 0.37 13.98 0.07
C PHE A 169 1.06 15.26 0.56
N LYS A 170 1.52 16.12 -0.35
CA LYS A 170 2.14 17.41 0.02
C LYS A 170 1.18 18.35 0.74
N GLU A 171 -0.09 18.33 0.40
CA GLU A 171 -1.10 19.08 1.15
C GLU A 171 -1.26 18.54 2.57
N CYS A 172 -1.24 17.23 2.77
CA CYS A 172 -1.21 16.62 4.10
C CYS A 172 0.03 17.05 4.89
N VAL A 173 1.22 17.00 4.29
CA VAL A 173 2.49 17.43 4.90
C VAL A 173 2.42 18.89 5.34
N ASN A 174 1.93 19.78 4.48
CA ASN A 174 1.75 21.21 4.82
C ASN A 174 0.83 21.40 6.04
N ILE A 175 -0.21 20.58 6.19
CA ILE A 175 -1.12 20.65 7.34
C ILE A 175 -0.41 20.12 8.60
N PHE A 176 0.37 19.04 8.48
CA PHE A 176 1.16 18.50 9.58
C PHE A 176 2.15 19.51 10.13
N GLU A 177 2.90 20.17 9.25
CA GLU A 177 3.87 21.22 9.62
C GLU A 177 3.19 22.39 10.35
N LYS A 178 2.08 22.89 9.79
CA LYS A 178 1.32 23.99 10.40
C LYS A 178 0.73 23.64 11.77
N SER A 179 0.39 22.38 11.97
CA SER A 179 -0.23 21.89 13.21
C SER A 179 0.82 21.41 14.24
N GLY A 180 2.11 21.39 13.88
CA GLY A 180 3.19 20.84 14.73
C GLY A 180 2.98 19.37 15.09
N ARG A 181 2.18 18.63 14.33
CA ARG A 181 1.82 17.23 14.58
C ARG A 181 1.60 16.50 13.26
N SER A 182 2.09 15.28 13.19
CA SER A 182 1.89 14.37 12.06
C SER A 182 1.08 13.14 12.45
N VAL A 183 0.53 12.43 11.46
CA VAL A 183 -0.23 11.18 11.64
C VAL A 183 0.12 10.19 10.55
N PRO A 184 -0.10 8.87 10.76
CA PRO A 184 0.13 7.86 9.74
C PRO A 184 -0.63 8.17 8.44
N VAL A 185 0.04 7.94 7.30
CA VAL A 185 -0.56 8.08 5.96
C VAL A 185 -0.48 6.74 5.23
N PHE A 186 -1.60 6.29 4.70
CA PHE A 186 -1.68 5.21 3.74
C PHE A 186 -1.98 5.78 2.35
N ASN A 187 -1.15 5.44 1.36
CA ASN A 187 -1.35 5.79 -0.05
C ASN A 187 -1.50 4.53 -0.88
N ASP A 188 -2.62 4.37 -1.54
CA ASP A 188 -2.86 3.21 -2.39
C ASP A 188 -1.96 3.25 -3.63
N LYS A 189 -1.35 2.10 -3.95
CA LYS A 189 -0.46 1.88 -5.09
C LYS A 189 0.85 2.66 -5.02
N HIS A 190 1.40 3.04 -6.19
CA HIS A 190 2.65 3.77 -6.29
C HIS A 190 2.53 5.23 -5.83
N LEU A 191 3.67 5.83 -5.48
CA LEU A 191 3.71 7.16 -4.88
C LEU A 191 3.49 8.28 -5.90
N SER A 192 4.25 8.26 -7.01
CA SER A 192 4.19 9.29 -8.03
C SER A 192 4.75 8.78 -9.36
N THR A 193 4.73 9.63 -10.38
CA THR A 193 5.22 9.34 -11.74
C THR A 193 6.71 9.63 -11.92
N THR A 194 7.40 10.17 -10.92
CA THR A 194 8.84 10.44 -10.98
C THR A 194 9.55 10.01 -9.70
N TRP A 195 10.78 9.54 -9.85
CA TRP A 195 11.62 9.14 -8.71
C TRP A 195 11.85 10.29 -7.71
N ALA A 196 12.11 11.49 -8.21
CA ALA A 196 12.33 12.66 -7.36
C ALA A 196 11.15 12.92 -6.42
N ARG A 197 9.92 12.90 -6.94
CA ARG A 197 8.70 13.06 -6.13
C ARG A 197 8.49 11.92 -5.15
N CYS A 198 8.73 10.68 -5.59
CA CYS A 198 8.63 9.51 -4.70
C CYS A 198 9.61 9.63 -3.52
N LYS A 199 10.86 10.00 -3.82
CA LYS A 199 11.89 10.21 -2.81
C LYS A 199 11.50 11.32 -1.83
N GLU A 200 11.02 12.44 -2.32
CA GLU A 200 10.55 13.56 -1.48
C GLU A 200 9.43 13.15 -0.53
N MET A 201 8.44 12.37 -1.00
CA MET A 201 7.38 11.85 -0.14
C MET A 201 7.93 10.98 1.01
N VAL A 202 8.91 10.14 0.72
CA VAL A 202 9.57 9.30 1.74
C VAL A 202 10.43 10.15 2.68
N ASP A 203 11.15 11.13 2.16
CA ASP A 203 11.98 12.04 2.96
C ASP A 203 11.12 12.91 3.90
N ASP A 204 9.97 13.40 3.44
CA ASP A 204 9.01 14.13 4.27
C ASP A 204 8.46 13.27 5.40
N SER A 205 8.12 12.00 5.13
CA SER A 205 7.64 11.10 6.18
C SER A 205 8.68 10.86 7.26
N LYS A 206 9.97 10.72 6.88
CA LYS A 206 11.08 10.59 7.81
C LYS A 206 11.34 11.88 8.59
N ARG A 207 11.33 13.01 7.90
CA ARG A 207 11.57 14.32 8.49
C ARG A 207 10.53 14.70 9.54
N LEU A 208 9.26 14.36 9.30
CA LEU A 208 8.14 14.63 10.21
C LEU A 208 7.80 13.45 11.11
N ASP A 209 8.58 12.36 11.05
CA ASP A 209 8.47 11.16 11.89
C ASP A 209 7.06 10.55 11.91
N PHE A 210 6.48 10.29 10.74
CA PHE A 210 5.21 9.58 10.66
C PHE A 210 5.28 8.32 9.80
N PRO A 211 4.56 7.25 10.17
CA PRO A 211 4.45 6.04 9.36
C PRO A 211 3.81 6.34 8.00
N PHE A 212 4.51 5.95 6.92
CA PHE A 212 4.01 6.08 5.57
C PHE A 212 3.94 4.72 4.90
N PHE A 213 2.74 4.31 4.50
CA PHE A 213 2.46 3.04 3.87
C PHE A 213 2.00 3.27 2.43
N ALA A 214 2.59 2.53 1.51
CA ALA A 214 2.20 2.54 0.10
C ALA A 214 2.45 1.17 -0.52
N GLY A 215 1.94 0.93 -1.71
CA GLY A 215 2.21 -0.26 -2.48
C GLY A 215 0.98 -0.95 -3.05
N SER A 216 1.22 -2.06 -3.71
CA SER A 216 0.19 -2.93 -4.27
C SER A 216 -0.53 -3.73 -3.19
N SER A 217 -1.81 -4.01 -3.40
CA SER A 217 -2.57 -4.94 -2.56
C SER A 217 -2.22 -6.42 -2.83
N LEU A 218 -1.61 -6.75 -3.98
CA LEU A 218 -1.36 -8.15 -4.35
C LEU A 218 -0.42 -8.91 -3.41
N PRO A 219 0.66 -8.33 -2.88
CA PRO A 219 1.50 -9.01 -1.90
C PRO A 219 0.76 -9.50 -0.64
N VAL A 220 -0.34 -8.84 -0.29
CA VAL A 220 -1.12 -9.14 0.92
C VAL A 220 -2.47 -9.81 0.65
N THR A 221 -2.82 -10.06 -0.61
CA THR A 221 -4.05 -10.77 -0.97
C THR A 221 -3.92 -12.28 -0.75
N ARG A 222 -5.07 -12.97 -0.74
CA ARG A 222 -5.11 -14.43 -0.71
C ARG A 222 -4.52 -14.98 -2.02
N ARG A 223 -3.55 -15.90 -1.88
CA ARG A 223 -2.96 -16.62 -3.01
C ARG A 223 -3.76 -17.86 -3.39
N MET A 224 -3.77 -18.18 -4.66
CA MET A 224 -4.34 -19.41 -5.20
C MET A 224 -3.37 -20.04 -6.20
N PRO A 225 -2.78 -21.21 -5.89
CA PRO A 225 -2.88 -21.95 -4.62
C PRO A 225 -2.29 -21.18 -3.45
N SER A 226 -2.69 -21.51 -2.21
CA SER A 226 -2.24 -20.85 -0.98
C SER A 226 -0.82 -21.32 -0.61
N ILE A 227 0.14 -21.05 -1.49
CA ILE A 227 1.54 -21.43 -1.36
C ILE A 227 2.39 -20.15 -1.32
N ASP A 228 3.28 -20.10 -0.34
CA ASP A 228 4.33 -19.10 -0.26
C ASP A 228 5.68 -19.77 -0.57
N MET A 229 6.56 -19.01 -1.22
CA MET A 229 7.94 -19.42 -1.36
C MET A 229 8.58 -19.55 0.04
N PRO A 230 9.28 -20.65 0.35
CA PRO A 230 9.99 -20.81 1.62
C PRO A 230 11.03 -19.70 1.82
N HIS A 231 11.30 -19.37 3.08
CA HIS A 231 12.37 -18.43 3.42
C HIS A 231 13.76 -19.08 3.30
N ASN A 232 14.75 -18.27 2.96
CA ASN A 232 16.18 -18.64 2.93
C ASN A 232 16.51 -19.74 1.93
N VAL A 233 15.75 -19.88 0.85
CA VAL A 233 16.10 -20.78 -0.25
C VAL A 233 16.98 -20.07 -1.27
N PRO A 234 17.94 -20.75 -1.91
CA PRO A 234 18.67 -20.16 -3.03
C PRO A 234 17.70 -19.95 -4.20
N LEU A 235 17.63 -18.72 -4.69
CA LEU A 235 16.84 -18.35 -5.85
C LEU A 235 17.78 -17.86 -6.96
N LYS A 236 17.73 -18.53 -8.11
CA LYS A 236 18.51 -18.14 -9.28
C LYS A 236 17.74 -17.19 -10.20
N GLU A 237 16.49 -17.53 -10.45
CA GLU A 237 15.59 -16.77 -11.32
C GLU A 237 14.16 -16.80 -10.79
N SER A 238 13.37 -15.79 -11.09
CA SER A 238 11.93 -15.76 -10.84
C SER A 238 11.21 -15.13 -12.04
N VAL A 239 9.99 -15.59 -12.29
CA VAL A 239 9.11 -15.07 -13.33
C VAL A 239 7.78 -14.67 -12.71
N CYS A 240 7.33 -13.48 -13.04
CA CYS A 240 5.98 -13.03 -12.74
C CYS A 240 5.28 -12.68 -14.05
N VAL A 241 4.17 -13.32 -14.32
CA VAL A 241 3.32 -13.05 -15.48
C VAL A 241 2.09 -12.28 -15.03
N ALA A 242 1.86 -11.14 -15.63
CA ALA A 242 0.69 -10.30 -15.34
C ALA A 242 0.04 -9.82 -16.64
N TYR A 243 -1.22 -9.39 -16.55
CA TYR A 243 -1.95 -8.84 -17.68
C TYR A 243 -2.50 -7.46 -17.36
N GLY A 244 -2.76 -6.66 -18.40
CA GLY A 244 -3.35 -5.33 -18.27
C GLY A 244 -2.50 -4.22 -18.90
N GLY A 245 -2.90 -2.98 -18.68
CA GLY A 245 -2.16 -1.82 -19.14
C GLY A 245 -0.93 -1.56 -18.26
N ILE A 246 0.19 -1.19 -18.85
CA ILE A 246 1.46 -0.98 -18.13
C ILE A 246 1.29 0.03 -17.01
N ASP A 247 0.74 1.20 -17.29
CA ASP A 247 0.57 2.28 -16.30
C ASP A 247 -0.28 1.88 -15.08
N SER A 248 -1.18 0.91 -15.24
CA SER A 248 -2.13 0.51 -14.19
C SER A 248 -1.76 -0.77 -13.47
N TYR A 249 -1.00 -1.67 -14.10
CA TYR A 249 -0.80 -3.04 -13.61
C TYR A 249 0.67 -3.45 -13.40
N ASP A 250 1.64 -2.71 -13.91
CA ASP A 250 3.06 -3.03 -13.74
C ASP A 250 3.48 -3.05 -12.26
N ILE A 251 3.02 -2.10 -11.46
CA ILE A 251 3.29 -2.09 -10.02
C ILE A 251 2.82 -3.37 -9.33
N HIS A 252 1.69 -3.93 -9.75
CA HIS A 252 1.16 -5.16 -9.17
C HIS A 252 2.05 -6.36 -9.50
N ALA A 253 2.52 -6.45 -10.75
CA ALA A 253 3.43 -7.51 -11.17
C ALA A 253 4.79 -7.39 -10.47
N LEU A 254 5.34 -6.18 -10.42
CA LEU A 254 6.64 -5.91 -9.81
C LEU A 254 6.64 -6.20 -8.31
N GLU A 255 5.66 -5.71 -7.57
CA GLU A 255 5.57 -5.96 -6.12
C GLU A 255 5.25 -7.42 -5.78
N THR A 256 4.51 -8.12 -6.65
CA THR A 256 4.30 -9.57 -6.49
C THR A 256 5.60 -10.33 -6.68
N ALA A 257 6.35 -10.03 -7.74
CA ALA A 257 7.66 -10.63 -7.99
C ALA A 257 8.64 -10.33 -6.85
N GLN A 258 8.69 -9.09 -6.39
CA GLN A 258 9.54 -8.64 -5.30
C GLN A 258 9.18 -9.37 -3.99
N CYS A 259 7.93 -9.35 -3.60
CA CYS A 259 7.43 -9.98 -2.38
C CYS A 259 7.81 -11.47 -2.27
N MET A 260 7.79 -12.19 -3.39
CA MET A 260 8.17 -13.60 -3.44
C MET A 260 9.69 -13.77 -3.49
N SER A 261 10.39 -12.95 -4.27
CA SER A 261 11.84 -13.06 -4.47
C SER A 261 12.65 -12.66 -3.24
N GLU A 262 12.17 -11.71 -2.44
CA GLU A 262 12.84 -11.28 -1.20
C GLU A 262 12.83 -12.32 -0.08
N ARG A 263 12.09 -13.42 -0.25
CA ARG A 263 12.13 -14.57 0.66
C ARG A 263 13.38 -15.45 0.46
N ARG A 264 14.19 -15.19 -0.57
CA ARG A 264 15.43 -15.93 -0.89
C ARG A 264 16.49 -15.80 0.19
N LEU A 265 17.51 -16.64 0.08
CA LEU A 265 18.73 -16.54 0.89
C LEU A 265 19.37 -15.15 0.70
N GLY A 266 19.66 -14.47 1.80
CA GLY A 266 20.16 -13.10 1.81
C GLY A 266 19.06 -12.03 1.79
N GLY A 267 17.81 -12.39 1.53
CA GLY A 267 16.68 -11.44 1.56
C GLY A 267 16.75 -10.38 0.47
N GLU A 268 16.39 -9.16 0.82
CA GLU A 268 16.45 -7.99 -0.05
C GLU A 268 17.90 -7.48 -0.15
N VAL A 269 18.39 -7.37 -1.38
CA VAL A 269 19.78 -6.96 -1.67
C VAL A 269 19.86 -5.80 -2.66
N GLY A 270 18.70 -5.20 -3.00
CA GLY A 270 18.57 -4.17 -4.03
C GLY A 270 18.54 -4.72 -5.45
N ILE A 271 18.46 -3.81 -6.41
CA ILE A 271 18.39 -4.07 -7.85
C ILE A 271 19.60 -3.45 -8.50
N SER A 272 20.39 -4.27 -9.21
CA SER A 272 21.59 -3.80 -9.90
C SER A 272 21.28 -3.28 -11.30
N GLN A 273 20.28 -3.86 -11.98
CA GLN A 273 19.95 -3.52 -13.36
C GLN A 273 18.47 -3.77 -13.66
N VAL A 274 17.84 -2.93 -14.47
CA VAL A 274 16.51 -3.13 -15.03
C VAL A 274 16.55 -2.89 -16.53
N HIS A 275 15.95 -3.81 -17.31
CA HIS A 275 15.84 -3.70 -18.75
C HIS A 275 14.38 -3.88 -19.16
N ALA A 276 13.80 -2.91 -19.86
CA ALA A 276 12.43 -2.97 -20.34
C ALA A 276 12.38 -3.22 -21.85
N MET A 277 11.64 -4.23 -22.27
CA MET A 277 11.46 -4.58 -23.68
C MET A 277 9.98 -4.74 -24.03
N ARG A 278 9.65 -4.59 -25.32
CA ARG A 278 8.28 -4.74 -25.84
C ARG A 278 8.26 -5.50 -27.16
N GLY A 279 7.14 -6.19 -27.41
CA GLY A 279 6.86 -6.87 -28.68
C GLY A 279 7.84 -8.01 -28.96
N GLU A 280 8.19 -8.18 -30.22
CA GLU A 280 9.05 -9.28 -30.70
C GLU A 280 10.45 -9.30 -30.03
N LYS A 281 10.95 -8.16 -29.56
CA LYS A 281 12.24 -8.08 -28.84
C LYS A 281 12.24 -8.92 -27.56
N VAL A 282 11.10 -9.08 -26.91
CA VAL A 282 10.96 -9.93 -25.71
C VAL A 282 11.21 -11.40 -26.09
N TRP A 283 10.58 -11.86 -27.15
CA TRP A 283 10.70 -13.25 -27.62
C TRP A 283 12.10 -13.55 -28.16
N ALA A 284 12.68 -12.60 -28.89
CA ALA A 284 14.08 -12.70 -29.36
C ALA A 284 15.04 -12.83 -28.18
N ARG A 285 14.87 -12.02 -27.14
CA ARG A 285 15.68 -12.08 -25.91
C ARG A 285 15.54 -13.42 -25.19
N LEU A 286 14.31 -13.90 -25.03
CA LEU A 286 14.00 -15.18 -24.40
C LEU A 286 14.53 -16.39 -25.22
N ALA A 287 14.79 -16.22 -26.50
CA ALA A 287 15.39 -17.24 -27.35
C ALA A 287 16.90 -17.41 -27.15
N GLU A 288 17.59 -16.45 -26.54
CA GLU A 288 19.01 -16.57 -26.23
C GLU A 288 19.28 -17.70 -25.23
N ALA A 289 20.36 -18.45 -25.44
CA ALA A 289 20.68 -19.63 -24.63
C ALA A 289 20.75 -19.34 -23.10
N ARG A 290 21.25 -18.16 -22.73
CA ARG A 290 21.33 -17.73 -21.33
C ARG A 290 19.97 -17.56 -20.64
N HIS A 291 18.87 -17.45 -21.38
CA HIS A 291 17.50 -17.31 -20.89
C HIS A 291 16.65 -18.56 -21.07
N SER A 292 17.28 -19.72 -21.31
CA SER A 292 16.58 -20.99 -21.57
C SER A 292 15.63 -21.38 -20.43
N ASP A 293 16.02 -21.17 -19.17
CA ASP A 293 15.24 -21.50 -18.00
C ASP A 293 14.07 -20.53 -17.85
N THR A 294 14.33 -19.23 -17.97
CA THR A 294 13.29 -18.17 -17.98
C THR A 294 12.26 -18.44 -19.07
N ARG A 295 12.70 -18.79 -20.29
CA ARG A 295 11.81 -19.12 -21.40
C ARG A 295 10.90 -20.32 -21.07
N ARG A 296 11.44 -21.39 -20.48
CA ARG A 296 10.63 -22.54 -20.06
C ARG A 296 9.56 -22.15 -19.04
N LEU A 297 9.91 -21.32 -18.06
CA LEU A 297 8.99 -20.81 -17.05
C LEU A 297 7.87 -19.98 -17.69
N VAL A 298 8.20 -19.04 -18.58
CA VAL A 298 7.22 -18.20 -19.29
C VAL A 298 6.27 -19.01 -20.16
N VAL A 299 6.77 -20.05 -20.82
CA VAL A 299 5.94 -20.91 -21.70
C VAL A 299 5.03 -21.83 -20.90
N SER A 300 5.41 -22.18 -19.67
CA SER A 300 4.63 -23.05 -18.77
C SER A 300 3.62 -22.30 -17.91
N ALA A 301 3.68 -20.96 -17.83
CA ALA A 301 2.77 -20.12 -17.07
C ALA A 301 1.54 -19.71 -17.88
#